data_33e69b4d75360bae2042d5c438557535
#
_entry.id   33e69b4d75360bae2042d5c438557535
#
_cell.length_a   1.000
_cell.length_b   1.000
_cell.length_c   1.000
_cell.angle_alpha   90.00
_cell.angle_beta   90.00
_cell.angle_gamma   90.00
#
_symmetry.space_group_name_H-M   'P 1'
#
loop_
_entity.id
_entity.type
_entity.pdbx_description
1 polymer ?
#
loop_
_entity_poly.entity_id
_entity_poly.type
_entity_poly.pdbx_seq_one_letter_code
_entity_poly.pdbx_strand_id
1 'polypeptide(L)'
;MAGALPLAAVPAPASRLAADPQRPQYHLLPAANWMNDPNGPIYWQGKYHMFYQYNPNGAFWGDMHWGHAVSDDMVRWKHLPMAMAPTPGGPDKDGVFSGCAVIDKGEVTAVYTGVNPETQCIATSSGDLTAWKKYAGNPVIAAPPKGLDVAGFRDPAVWKEGDTWLMALGSGFRGKGGAVLLYESKDLRHWSYLHPLVTGRMKAGASAKDPVDGGEMWECPDFIPLGDKHLLVYSTERVVRYLLGSYADRQLRPETTGGIDFGSYYAARTMTNTGGRRILWGWLTEGRTAEAQRAAGWSGVMSLPRELKLLGSQVQMRPAAEVETLRGKKLGGDAEGDCMEIQAEIDPGGAGQAGLSLRIAPDRSEETPVYYDREQRLICVDRSRSSTDTSADRTMQSGPFLLGRGEPLRLHIFLDGSVIEIFANHRFCLTARVYPAGRRSRGVALHSRGGEAKMVSFEAWEMRPISPDRLTS
;
A
#
# COMPACT_ATOMS: atom_id res chain seq x y z
N MET A 1 0.55 34.88 23.76
CA MET A 1 1.62 34.74 22.75
C MET A 1 0.92 34.25 21.47
N ALA A 2 0.92 35.13 20.45
CA ALA A 2 0.28 34.76 19.15
C ALA A 2 1.17 33.74 18.45
N GLY A 3 0.66 32.51 18.30
CA GLY A 3 1.31 31.48 17.51
C GLY A 3 1.31 31.89 16.04
N ALA A 4 2.49 31.98 15.44
CA ALA A 4 2.63 32.21 14.03
C ALA A 4 1.98 31.02 13.30
N LEU A 5 0.99 31.30 12.47
CA LEU A 5 0.46 30.33 11.50
C LEU A 5 1.62 29.84 10.63
N PRO A 6 1.78 28.54 10.42
CA PRO A 6 2.79 28.04 9.49
C PRO A 6 2.48 28.61 8.11
N LEU A 7 3.46 29.32 7.52
CA LEU A 7 3.40 29.71 6.11
C LEU A 7 3.12 28.47 5.28
N ALA A 8 2.05 28.49 4.49
CA ALA A 8 1.76 27.44 3.52
C ALA A 8 3.01 27.26 2.64
N ALA A 9 3.56 26.06 2.63
CA ALA A 9 4.74 25.75 1.83
C ALA A 9 4.37 25.96 0.35
N VAL A 10 5.11 26.80 -0.35
CA VAL A 10 4.95 26.97 -1.80
C VAL A 10 5.29 25.62 -2.44
N PRO A 11 4.39 25.01 -3.25
CA PRO A 11 4.67 23.73 -3.89
C PRO A 11 5.97 23.79 -4.69
N ALA A 12 6.76 22.71 -4.66
CA ALA A 12 7.97 22.65 -5.45
C ALA A 12 7.63 22.80 -6.95
N PRO A 13 8.40 23.58 -7.72
CA PRO A 13 8.14 23.76 -9.16
C PRO A 13 8.13 22.41 -9.89
N ALA A 14 7.25 22.24 -10.86
CA ALA A 14 7.11 21.02 -11.65
C ALA A 14 8.45 20.57 -12.29
N SER A 15 9.24 21.53 -12.79
CA SER A 15 10.56 21.24 -13.37
C SER A 15 11.53 20.61 -12.36
N ARG A 16 11.46 21.02 -11.10
CA ARG A 16 12.28 20.44 -10.03
C ARG A 16 11.83 19.01 -9.70
N LEU A 17 10.50 18.79 -9.58
CA LEU A 17 9.93 17.48 -9.33
C LEU A 17 10.28 16.51 -10.46
N ALA A 18 10.12 16.93 -11.72
CA ALA A 18 10.46 16.12 -12.89
C ALA A 18 11.96 15.77 -12.97
N ALA A 19 12.84 16.62 -12.47
CA ALA A 19 14.30 16.41 -12.47
C ALA A 19 14.79 15.53 -11.32
N ASP A 20 13.96 15.22 -10.32
CA ASP A 20 14.34 14.41 -9.15
C ASP A 20 14.55 12.95 -9.55
N PRO A 21 15.80 12.40 -9.50
CA PRO A 21 16.10 11.03 -9.88
C PRO A 21 15.49 9.99 -8.92
N GLN A 22 15.10 10.39 -7.72
CA GLN A 22 14.48 9.52 -6.72
C GLN A 22 12.98 9.33 -6.95
N ARG A 23 12.37 10.22 -7.76
CA ARG A 23 10.95 10.19 -8.05
C ARG A 23 10.63 9.03 -8.99
N PRO A 24 9.72 8.10 -8.62
CA PRO A 24 9.25 7.03 -9.50
C PRO A 24 8.71 7.55 -10.84
N GLN A 25 8.81 6.73 -11.88
CA GLN A 25 8.38 7.07 -13.24
C GLN A 25 7.16 6.28 -13.70
N TYR A 26 6.91 5.11 -13.11
CA TYR A 26 5.80 4.25 -13.52
C TYR A 26 4.90 3.79 -12.37
N HIS A 27 5.17 4.20 -11.14
CA HIS A 27 4.20 4.11 -10.05
C HIS A 27 3.32 5.36 -10.00
N LEU A 28 2.09 5.21 -9.52
CA LEU A 28 1.25 6.35 -9.17
C LEU A 28 1.80 7.03 -7.93
N LEU A 29 2.04 8.32 -8.02
CA LEU A 29 2.49 9.17 -6.91
C LEU A 29 1.86 10.56 -7.04
N PRO A 30 1.81 11.38 -5.98
CA PRO A 30 1.18 12.70 -6.07
C PRO A 30 1.93 13.57 -7.06
N ALA A 31 1.22 14.43 -7.79
CA ALA A 31 1.86 15.43 -8.65
C ALA A 31 2.87 16.28 -7.87
N ALA A 32 2.52 16.64 -6.62
CA ALA A 32 3.35 17.25 -5.61
C ALA A 32 2.79 16.93 -4.22
N ASN A 33 3.52 17.27 -3.17
CA ASN A 33 3.09 17.17 -1.78
C ASN A 33 2.99 15.72 -1.26
N TRP A 34 2.01 15.41 -0.42
CA TRP A 34 1.90 14.14 0.30
C TRP A 34 0.82 13.22 -0.26
N MET A 35 1.13 11.93 -0.34
CA MET A 35 0.16 10.86 -0.58
C MET A 35 0.37 9.73 0.45
N ASN A 36 -0.73 9.15 0.95
CA ASN A 36 -0.70 7.88 1.67
C ASN A 36 -1.83 6.94 1.19
N ASP A 37 -2.63 6.36 2.03
CA ASP A 37 -3.56 5.25 1.81
C ASP A 37 -4.35 5.30 0.52
N PRO A 38 -4.47 4.18 -0.22
CA PRO A 38 -5.49 4.05 -1.26
C PRO A 38 -6.89 4.09 -0.65
N ASN A 39 -7.74 4.96 -1.16
CA ASN A 39 -9.12 5.15 -0.72
C ASN A 39 -10.09 4.76 -1.83
N GLY A 40 -10.98 3.85 -1.54
CA GLY A 40 -12.05 3.47 -2.43
C GLY A 40 -11.68 3.22 -3.90
N PRO A 41 -10.59 2.48 -4.20
CA PRO A 41 -10.26 2.18 -5.59
C PRO A 41 -11.43 1.43 -6.23
N ILE A 42 -11.87 1.86 -7.43
CA ILE A 42 -13.08 1.34 -8.07
C ILE A 42 -13.00 1.39 -9.59
N TYR A 43 -13.50 0.32 -10.25
CA TYR A 43 -13.75 0.34 -11.69
C TYR A 43 -15.18 0.86 -11.94
N TRP A 44 -15.28 1.99 -12.65
CA TRP A 44 -16.54 2.68 -12.90
C TRP A 44 -16.60 3.23 -14.34
N GLN A 45 -17.68 2.97 -15.03
CA GLN A 45 -17.95 3.47 -16.40
C GLN A 45 -16.76 3.32 -17.37
N GLY A 46 -16.11 2.16 -17.35
CA GLY A 46 -15.01 1.86 -18.27
C GLY A 46 -13.64 2.37 -17.83
N LYS A 47 -13.53 2.97 -16.63
CA LYS A 47 -12.29 3.52 -16.10
C LYS A 47 -11.97 3.01 -14.72
N TYR A 48 -10.69 2.97 -14.38
CA TYR A 48 -10.18 2.69 -13.04
C TYR A 48 -9.97 4.00 -12.32
N HIS A 49 -10.60 4.16 -11.17
CA HIS A 49 -10.45 5.33 -10.31
C HIS A 49 -9.71 4.94 -9.04
N MET A 50 -8.74 5.75 -8.65
CA MET A 50 -8.00 5.66 -7.41
C MET A 50 -8.16 6.96 -6.66
N PHE A 51 -8.76 6.88 -5.47
CA PHE A 51 -8.68 7.98 -4.52
C PHE A 51 -7.58 7.66 -3.51
N TYR A 52 -7.04 8.69 -2.87
CA TYR A 52 -5.94 8.50 -1.92
C TYR A 52 -5.91 9.63 -0.90
N GLN A 53 -5.39 9.34 0.28
CA GLN A 53 -5.11 10.36 1.27
C GLN A 53 -4.11 11.35 0.70
N TYR A 54 -4.43 12.64 0.75
CA TYR A 54 -3.66 13.70 0.13
C TYR A 54 -3.58 14.92 1.05
N ASN A 55 -2.39 15.45 1.28
CA ASN A 55 -2.22 16.79 1.87
C ASN A 55 -1.82 17.79 0.79
N PRO A 56 -2.69 18.75 0.44
CA PRO A 56 -2.38 19.77 -0.57
C PRO A 56 -1.37 20.81 -0.11
N ASN A 57 -1.07 20.90 1.20
CA ASN A 57 -0.29 21.97 1.81
C ASN A 57 1.20 21.64 1.93
N GLY A 58 1.65 20.42 1.56
CA GLY A 58 3.06 20.07 1.58
C GLY A 58 3.33 18.57 1.64
N ALA A 59 4.60 18.20 1.48
CA ALA A 59 5.07 16.81 1.54
C ALA A 59 5.25 16.35 3.00
N PHE A 60 4.18 16.40 3.77
CA PHE A 60 4.09 15.95 5.16
C PHE A 60 2.67 15.50 5.47
N TRP A 61 2.53 14.63 6.46
CA TRP A 61 1.22 14.17 6.92
C TRP A 61 0.46 15.30 7.64
N GLY A 62 -0.80 15.48 7.31
CA GLY A 62 -1.71 16.48 7.90
C GLY A 62 -2.76 16.94 6.89
N ASP A 63 -3.76 17.67 7.34
CA ASP A 63 -4.81 18.29 6.50
C ASP A 63 -5.39 17.33 5.45
N MET A 64 -5.79 16.11 5.87
CA MET A 64 -6.14 15.03 4.96
C MET A 64 -7.38 15.33 4.11
N HIS A 65 -7.17 15.23 2.81
CA HIS A 65 -8.14 15.30 1.74
C HIS A 65 -8.16 13.97 0.98
N TRP A 66 -9.12 13.77 0.09
CA TRP A 66 -9.03 12.72 -0.92
C TRP A 66 -8.57 13.30 -2.24
N GLY A 67 -7.36 12.95 -2.67
CA GLY A 67 -6.88 13.12 -4.03
C GLY A 67 -7.60 12.13 -4.96
N HIS A 68 -7.49 12.34 -6.28
CA HIS A 68 -8.15 11.50 -7.28
C HIS A 68 -7.26 11.31 -8.50
N ALA A 69 -7.13 10.08 -8.95
CA ALA A 69 -6.50 9.71 -10.21
C ALA A 69 -7.39 8.74 -10.99
N VAL A 70 -7.29 8.77 -12.32
CA VAL A 70 -8.05 7.90 -13.23
C VAL A 70 -7.10 7.24 -14.23
N SER A 71 -7.43 6.01 -14.62
CA SER A 71 -6.67 5.23 -15.59
C SER A 71 -7.59 4.40 -16.50
N ASP A 72 -7.15 4.16 -17.72
CA ASP A 72 -7.80 3.22 -18.64
C ASP A 72 -7.29 1.78 -18.46
N ASP A 73 -6.13 1.59 -17.80
CA ASP A 73 -5.40 0.33 -17.74
C ASP A 73 -4.77 -0.02 -16.37
N MET A 74 -5.12 0.69 -15.31
CA MET A 74 -4.56 0.54 -13.95
C MET A 74 -3.07 0.91 -13.80
N VAL A 75 -2.38 1.28 -14.84
CA VAL A 75 -0.94 1.60 -14.79
C VAL A 75 -0.63 3.02 -15.25
N ARG A 76 -1.34 3.53 -16.29
CA ARG A 76 -1.18 4.90 -16.76
C ARG A 76 -2.22 5.80 -16.13
N TRP A 77 -1.80 6.52 -15.10
CA TRP A 77 -2.67 7.35 -14.27
C TRP A 77 -2.62 8.82 -14.66
N LYS A 78 -3.78 9.45 -14.61
CA LYS A 78 -3.97 10.87 -14.76
C LYS A 78 -4.59 11.44 -13.47
N HIS A 79 -4.02 12.54 -12.93
CA HIS A 79 -4.64 13.25 -11.81
C HIS A 79 -5.89 14.00 -12.27
N LEU A 80 -6.90 13.93 -11.44
CA LEU A 80 -8.13 14.70 -11.54
C LEU A 80 -8.20 15.73 -10.42
N PRO A 81 -9.16 16.67 -10.46
CA PRO A 81 -9.42 17.53 -9.31
C PRO A 81 -9.64 16.72 -8.04
N MET A 82 -9.21 17.27 -6.92
CA MET A 82 -9.38 16.69 -5.59
C MET A 82 -10.85 16.31 -5.33
N ALA A 83 -11.11 15.06 -4.95
CA ALA A 83 -12.47 14.54 -4.78
C ALA A 83 -13.17 15.12 -3.55
N MET A 84 -12.49 15.16 -2.41
CA MET A 84 -13.10 15.64 -1.16
C MET A 84 -12.11 16.42 -0.31
N ALA A 85 -12.60 17.52 0.29
CA ALA A 85 -11.90 18.35 1.26
C ALA A 85 -12.67 18.33 2.60
N PRO A 86 -12.03 18.63 3.74
CA PRO A 86 -12.69 18.84 5.01
C PRO A 86 -13.82 19.87 4.92
N THR A 87 -14.92 19.67 5.66
CA THR A 87 -16.06 20.58 5.69
C THR A 87 -15.95 21.47 6.93
N PRO A 88 -15.79 22.77 6.81
CA PRO A 88 -15.74 23.68 7.96
C PRO A 88 -16.96 23.49 8.88
N GLY A 89 -16.71 23.19 10.17
CA GLY A 89 -17.75 22.90 11.16
C GLY A 89 -18.49 21.58 10.99
N GLY A 90 -18.12 20.77 10.00
CA GLY A 90 -18.70 19.44 9.76
C GLY A 90 -18.04 18.34 10.59
N PRO A 91 -18.52 17.09 10.49
CA PRO A 91 -17.96 15.95 11.20
C PRO A 91 -16.56 15.54 10.71
N ASP A 92 -16.15 16.04 9.55
CA ASP A 92 -14.83 15.82 8.94
C ASP A 92 -13.98 17.11 8.86
N LYS A 93 -14.24 18.08 9.73
CA LYS A 93 -13.62 19.42 9.72
C LYS A 93 -12.08 19.38 9.84
N ASP A 94 -11.53 18.35 10.48
CA ASP A 94 -10.10 18.21 10.74
C ASP A 94 -9.45 17.14 9.85
N GLY A 95 -10.20 16.55 8.90
CA GLY A 95 -9.68 15.62 7.91
C GLY A 95 -10.72 14.65 7.35
N VAL A 96 -10.57 14.34 6.08
CA VAL A 96 -11.28 13.26 5.37
C VAL A 96 -10.34 12.06 5.35
N PHE A 97 -10.49 11.16 6.34
CA PHE A 97 -9.63 9.98 6.49
C PHE A 97 -10.04 8.84 5.57
N SER A 98 -9.33 7.73 5.68
CA SER A 98 -9.43 6.59 4.78
C SER A 98 -10.81 5.94 4.77
N GLY A 99 -11.11 5.27 3.66
CA GLY A 99 -12.39 4.62 3.44
C GLY A 99 -12.44 3.82 2.14
N CYS A 100 -13.66 3.49 1.73
CA CYS A 100 -13.94 2.69 0.54
C CYS A 100 -14.96 3.37 -0.38
N ALA A 101 -15.16 2.81 -1.57
CA ALA A 101 -16.22 3.21 -2.50
C ALA A 101 -17.02 1.97 -2.94
N VAL A 102 -18.35 2.11 -2.99
CA VAL A 102 -19.28 1.08 -3.45
C VAL A 102 -20.26 1.67 -4.45
N ILE A 103 -20.89 0.80 -5.25
CA ILE A 103 -21.93 1.19 -6.19
C ILE A 103 -23.28 0.86 -5.56
N ASP A 104 -24.14 1.86 -5.41
CA ASP A 104 -25.54 1.70 -5.01
C ASP A 104 -26.46 2.43 -5.99
N LYS A 105 -27.44 1.74 -6.55
CA LYS A 105 -28.49 2.30 -7.42
C LYS A 105 -27.99 3.21 -8.56
N GLY A 106 -26.82 2.86 -9.13
CA GLY A 106 -26.24 3.60 -10.26
C GLY A 106 -25.44 4.85 -9.87
N GLU A 107 -25.13 5.01 -8.59
CA GLU A 107 -24.22 6.04 -8.07
C GLU A 107 -23.05 5.39 -7.31
N VAL A 108 -21.92 6.04 -7.26
CA VAL A 108 -20.79 5.64 -6.39
C VAL A 108 -20.95 6.34 -5.05
N THR A 109 -20.95 5.55 -3.98
CA THR A 109 -20.95 6.04 -2.59
C THR A 109 -19.58 5.80 -1.97
N ALA A 110 -18.90 6.86 -1.59
CA ALA A 110 -17.74 6.81 -0.71
C ALA A 110 -18.22 6.71 0.74
N VAL A 111 -17.61 5.79 1.50
CA VAL A 111 -17.78 5.65 2.95
C VAL A 111 -16.42 5.90 3.58
N TYR A 112 -16.30 6.92 4.43
CA TYR A 112 -15.03 7.41 4.92
C TYR A 112 -15.11 7.83 6.39
N THR A 113 -13.95 8.01 7.02
CA THR A 113 -13.87 8.49 8.39
C THR A 113 -13.64 10.00 8.42
N GLY A 114 -14.51 10.73 9.10
CA GLY A 114 -14.25 12.09 9.56
C GLY A 114 -13.57 12.06 10.93
N VAL A 115 -12.74 13.04 11.27
CA VAL A 115 -11.94 13.02 12.48
C VAL A 115 -12.19 14.19 13.42
N ASN A 116 -11.84 13.96 14.69
CA ASN A 116 -12.00 14.82 15.86
C ASN A 116 -13.45 15.15 16.20
N PRO A 117 -14.22 14.10 16.66
CA PRO A 117 -13.85 12.70 16.85
C PRO A 117 -13.94 11.84 15.59
N GLU A 118 -13.38 10.59 15.63
CA GLU A 118 -13.55 9.62 14.54
C GLU A 118 -15.03 9.22 14.40
N THR A 119 -15.58 9.51 13.23
CA THR A 119 -16.98 9.26 12.86
C THR A 119 -17.05 8.69 11.45
N GLN A 120 -18.11 7.95 11.10
CA GLN A 120 -18.24 7.47 9.74
C GLN A 120 -19.18 8.36 8.94
N CYS A 121 -18.75 8.74 7.75
CA CYS A 121 -19.43 9.66 6.85
C CYS A 121 -19.60 9.04 5.46
N ILE A 122 -20.55 9.58 4.68
CA ILE A 122 -20.74 9.20 3.27
C ILE A 122 -20.80 10.42 2.35
N ALA A 123 -20.36 10.18 1.11
CA ALA A 123 -20.55 11.11 0.00
C ALA A 123 -20.92 10.32 -1.26
N THR A 124 -21.72 10.92 -2.16
CA THR A 124 -22.12 10.28 -3.41
C THR A 124 -21.61 11.05 -4.61
N SER A 125 -21.35 10.34 -5.69
CA SER A 125 -20.97 10.90 -6.97
C SER A 125 -21.53 10.06 -8.12
N SER A 126 -21.75 10.70 -9.24
CA SER A 126 -22.17 10.08 -10.50
C SER A 126 -21.29 10.60 -11.64
N GLY A 127 -21.46 10.05 -12.84
CA GLY A 127 -20.65 10.46 -13.98
C GLY A 127 -19.16 10.07 -13.81
N ASP A 128 -18.27 11.02 -14.01
CA ASP A 128 -16.82 10.84 -14.02
C ASP A 128 -16.15 10.90 -12.61
N LEU A 129 -16.94 10.95 -11.57
CA LEU A 129 -16.52 11.03 -10.17
C LEU A 129 -15.65 12.26 -9.81
N THR A 130 -15.77 13.34 -10.58
CA THR A 130 -15.08 14.61 -10.27
C THR A 130 -15.84 15.51 -9.31
N ALA A 131 -17.14 15.27 -9.14
CA ALA A 131 -18.01 16.03 -8.24
C ALA A 131 -18.65 15.14 -7.18
N TRP A 132 -18.40 15.42 -5.91
CA TRP A 132 -18.88 14.65 -4.76
C TRP A 132 -19.85 15.48 -3.91
N LYS A 133 -20.95 14.86 -3.51
CA LYS A 133 -21.93 15.45 -2.60
C LYS A 133 -21.90 14.72 -1.26
N LYS A 134 -21.38 15.36 -0.23
CA LYS A 134 -21.45 14.85 1.14
C LYS A 134 -22.90 14.79 1.61
N TYR A 135 -23.25 13.72 2.31
CA TYR A 135 -24.61 13.56 2.84
C TYR A 135 -24.89 14.59 3.94
N ALA A 136 -26.00 15.29 3.84
CA ALA A 136 -26.36 16.34 4.80
C ALA A 136 -26.62 15.81 6.24
N GLY A 137 -26.95 14.51 6.36
CA GLY A 137 -27.14 13.84 7.63
C GLY A 137 -25.86 13.17 8.20
N ASN A 138 -24.67 13.49 7.66
CA ASN A 138 -23.43 12.99 8.26
C ASN A 138 -23.24 13.54 9.69
N PRO A 139 -22.63 12.74 10.61
CA PRO A 139 -22.10 11.40 10.38
C PRO A 139 -23.18 10.31 10.41
N VAL A 140 -23.04 9.26 9.59
CA VAL A 140 -23.93 8.10 9.59
C VAL A 140 -23.67 7.14 10.78
N ILE A 141 -22.46 7.19 11.35
CA ILE A 141 -22.12 6.58 12.63
C ILE A 141 -21.30 7.61 13.43
N ALA A 142 -21.86 8.12 14.49
CA ALA A 142 -21.30 9.25 15.24
C ALA A 142 -20.26 8.85 16.29
N ALA A 143 -20.28 7.61 16.76
CA ALA A 143 -19.41 7.13 17.82
C ALA A 143 -19.33 5.59 17.83
N PRO A 144 -18.31 5.01 18.48
CA PRO A 144 -18.26 3.58 18.75
C PRO A 144 -19.48 3.09 19.54
N PRO A 145 -19.78 1.77 19.51
CA PRO A 145 -20.87 1.19 20.28
C PRO A 145 -20.69 1.45 21.78
N LYS A 146 -21.79 1.77 22.47
CA LYS A 146 -21.76 2.04 23.91
C LYS A 146 -21.19 0.84 24.70
N GLY A 147 -20.28 1.13 25.63
CA GLY A 147 -19.68 0.12 26.51
C GLY A 147 -18.45 -0.57 25.92
N LEU A 148 -18.04 -0.24 24.67
CA LEU A 148 -16.79 -0.70 24.11
C LEU A 148 -15.70 0.36 24.33
N ASP A 149 -14.63 -0.02 25.00
CA ASP A 149 -13.42 0.81 25.13
C ASP A 149 -12.47 0.50 23.98
N VAL A 150 -12.57 1.31 22.92
CA VAL A 150 -11.84 1.09 21.67
C VAL A 150 -10.60 1.99 21.55
N ALA A 151 -9.55 1.47 20.92
CA ALA A 151 -8.31 2.20 20.62
C ALA A 151 -8.43 3.11 19.40
N GLY A 152 -9.34 2.81 18.48
CA GLY A 152 -9.63 3.57 17.28
C GLY A 152 -10.94 3.14 16.64
N PHE A 153 -11.45 3.93 15.68
CA PHE A 153 -12.77 3.74 15.07
C PHE A 153 -12.80 4.30 13.65
N ARG A 154 -12.07 3.69 12.71
CA ARG A 154 -11.80 4.26 11.38
C ARG A 154 -11.66 3.24 10.26
N ASP A 155 -11.52 3.73 9.03
CA ASP A 155 -11.17 3.01 7.82
C ASP A 155 -12.23 1.99 7.38
N PRO A 156 -13.48 2.41 7.11
CA PRO A 156 -14.55 1.50 6.74
C PRO A 156 -14.27 0.77 5.42
N ALA A 157 -14.64 -0.52 5.37
CA ALA A 157 -14.75 -1.34 4.17
C ALA A 157 -16.16 -1.88 4.05
N VAL A 158 -16.84 -1.63 2.94
CA VAL A 158 -18.26 -1.94 2.78
C VAL A 158 -18.46 -2.91 1.62
N TRP A 159 -19.32 -3.92 1.84
CA TRP A 159 -19.75 -4.85 0.78
C TRP A 159 -21.25 -5.16 0.94
N LYS A 160 -21.82 -5.88 -0.04
CA LYS A 160 -23.23 -6.24 -0.04
C LYS A 160 -23.42 -7.75 0.00
N GLU A 161 -24.33 -8.23 0.87
CA GLU A 161 -24.81 -9.61 0.92
C GLU A 161 -26.32 -9.61 0.74
N GLY A 162 -26.80 -10.13 -0.39
CA GLY A 162 -28.19 -9.99 -0.78
C GLY A 162 -28.62 -8.53 -0.79
N ASP A 163 -29.63 -8.17 0.03
CA ASP A 163 -30.15 -6.80 0.17
C ASP A 163 -29.56 -6.04 1.37
N THR A 164 -28.53 -6.58 2.01
CA THR A 164 -27.93 -5.98 3.20
C THR A 164 -26.51 -5.51 2.90
N TRP A 165 -26.22 -4.27 3.24
CA TRP A 165 -24.88 -3.73 3.29
C TRP A 165 -24.22 -4.13 4.59
N LEU A 166 -22.97 -4.56 4.53
CA LEU A 166 -22.13 -4.84 5.68
C LEU A 166 -20.92 -3.91 5.64
N MET A 167 -20.44 -3.54 6.83
CA MET A 167 -19.25 -2.70 7.00
C MET A 167 -18.30 -3.35 8.01
N ALA A 168 -17.09 -3.62 7.56
CA ALA A 168 -15.95 -3.89 8.43
C ALA A 168 -15.29 -2.56 8.78
N LEU A 169 -15.13 -2.28 10.06
CA LEU A 169 -14.56 -1.03 10.55
C LEU A 169 -13.33 -1.33 11.42
N GLY A 170 -12.22 -0.69 11.09
CA GLY A 170 -10.97 -0.83 11.81
C GLY A 170 -11.09 -0.34 13.24
N SER A 171 -10.57 -1.13 14.18
CA SER A 171 -10.67 -0.87 15.61
C SER A 171 -9.65 -1.70 16.40
N GLY A 172 -9.76 -1.63 17.69
CA GLY A 172 -9.08 -2.47 18.67
C GLY A 172 -9.65 -2.21 20.05
N PHE A 173 -9.49 -3.16 20.94
CA PHE A 173 -9.90 -3.02 22.33
C PHE A 173 -8.69 -2.68 23.20
N ARG A 174 -8.77 -1.56 23.97
CA ARG A 174 -7.65 -1.09 24.78
C ARG A 174 -7.12 -2.16 25.72
N GLY A 175 -5.81 -2.38 25.67
CA GLY A 175 -5.12 -3.39 26.45
C GLY A 175 -5.39 -4.85 26.04
N LYS A 176 -6.16 -5.10 24.94
CA LYS A 176 -6.52 -6.48 24.52
C LYS A 176 -6.02 -6.82 23.12
N GLY A 177 -6.01 -5.85 22.18
CA GLY A 177 -5.54 -6.03 20.81
C GLY A 177 -6.51 -5.54 19.77
N GLY A 178 -6.07 -5.60 18.50
CA GLY A 178 -6.84 -5.14 17.36
C GLY A 178 -8.14 -5.89 17.14
N ALA A 179 -9.08 -5.25 16.47
CA ALA A 179 -10.39 -5.82 16.14
C ALA A 179 -10.93 -5.21 14.86
N VAL A 180 -11.83 -5.92 14.21
CA VAL A 180 -12.65 -5.38 13.12
C VAL A 180 -14.11 -5.44 13.59
N LEU A 181 -14.75 -4.29 13.69
CA LEU A 181 -16.15 -4.19 14.08
C LEU A 181 -17.06 -4.39 12.88
N LEU A 182 -18.14 -5.14 13.03
CA LEU A 182 -19.10 -5.42 11.96
C LEU A 182 -20.41 -4.67 12.19
N TYR A 183 -20.84 -3.97 11.14
CA TYR A 183 -22.12 -3.27 11.10
C TYR A 183 -22.96 -3.74 9.91
N GLU A 184 -24.27 -3.55 9.98
CA GLU A 184 -25.20 -3.76 8.88
C GLU A 184 -26.06 -2.54 8.60
N SER A 185 -26.50 -2.40 7.34
CA SER A 185 -27.42 -1.36 6.88
C SER A 185 -28.27 -1.83 5.70
N LYS A 186 -29.43 -1.21 5.49
CA LYS A 186 -30.28 -1.40 4.28
C LYS A 186 -30.10 -0.29 3.24
N ASP A 187 -29.46 0.82 3.62
CA ASP A 187 -29.46 2.04 2.81
C ASP A 187 -28.17 2.87 2.85
N LEU A 188 -27.10 2.33 3.45
CA LEU A 188 -25.80 2.99 3.69
C LEU A 188 -25.85 4.22 4.64
N ARG A 189 -27.04 4.57 5.17
CA ARG A 189 -27.25 5.75 6.02
C ARG A 189 -27.55 5.39 7.45
N HIS A 190 -28.28 4.29 7.68
CA HIS A 190 -28.66 3.81 9.00
C HIS A 190 -27.93 2.50 9.27
N TRP A 191 -27.01 2.52 10.23
CA TRP A 191 -26.15 1.40 10.55
C TRP A 191 -26.43 0.85 11.95
N SER A 192 -26.49 -0.46 12.06
CA SER A 192 -26.61 -1.18 13.32
C SER A 192 -25.34 -1.98 13.57
N TYR A 193 -24.76 -1.81 14.76
CA TYR A 193 -23.65 -2.65 15.19
C TYR A 193 -24.13 -4.08 15.44
N LEU A 194 -23.37 -5.07 14.98
CA LEU A 194 -23.65 -6.49 15.21
C LEU A 194 -22.73 -7.04 16.30
N HIS A 195 -21.49 -7.23 15.98
CA HIS A 195 -20.45 -7.79 16.83
C HIS A 195 -19.08 -7.57 16.14
N PRO A 196 -17.93 -7.90 16.78
CA PRO A 196 -16.67 -7.94 16.06
C PRO A 196 -16.69 -9.05 15.01
N LEU A 197 -16.33 -8.74 13.75
CA LEU A 197 -16.10 -9.74 12.69
C LEU A 197 -15.00 -10.70 13.12
N VAL A 198 -13.96 -10.18 13.75
CA VAL A 198 -12.84 -10.91 14.35
C VAL A 198 -12.11 -10.02 15.34
N THR A 199 -11.45 -10.64 16.32
CA THR A 199 -10.59 -9.97 17.30
C THR A 199 -9.22 -10.61 17.34
N GLY A 200 -8.19 -9.78 17.49
CA GLY A 200 -6.81 -10.19 17.73
C GLY A 200 -6.47 -10.20 19.22
N ARG A 201 -5.18 -10.40 19.47
CA ARG A 201 -4.58 -10.30 20.81
C ARG A 201 -3.37 -9.39 20.74
N MET A 202 -3.23 -8.54 21.76
CA MET A 202 -2.03 -7.71 21.90
C MET A 202 -0.82 -8.58 22.24
N LYS A 203 0.34 -8.26 21.67
CA LYS A 203 1.59 -8.92 22.05
C LYS A 203 1.96 -8.59 23.49
N ALA A 204 2.57 -9.56 24.19
CA ALA A 204 3.12 -9.30 25.50
C ALA A 204 4.21 -8.21 25.44
N GLY A 205 4.11 -7.19 26.30
CA GLY A 205 5.03 -6.06 26.35
C GLY A 205 4.77 -4.96 25.31
N ALA A 206 3.70 -5.07 24.50
CA ALA A 206 3.29 -4.00 23.60
C ALA A 206 2.83 -2.75 24.38
N SER A 207 3.06 -1.58 23.81
CA SER A 207 2.71 -0.29 24.42
C SER A 207 1.32 0.15 24.00
N ALA A 208 0.45 0.37 24.98
CA ALA A 208 -0.87 0.98 24.72
C ALA A 208 -0.79 2.47 24.33
N LYS A 209 0.40 3.10 24.40
CA LYS A 209 0.60 4.50 24.00
C LYS A 209 0.75 4.64 22.48
N ASP A 210 1.18 3.59 21.80
CA ASP A 210 1.22 3.51 20.34
C ASP A 210 0.44 2.26 19.89
N PRO A 211 -0.88 2.39 19.67
CA PRO A 211 -1.73 1.26 19.34
C PRO A 211 -1.35 0.59 18.02
N VAL A 212 -0.79 1.34 17.06
CA VAL A 212 -0.33 0.77 15.79
C VAL A 212 0.87 -0.16 15.99
N ASP A 213 1.89 0.30 16.70
CA ASP A 213 3.10 -0.49 16.97
C ASP A 213 2.83 -1.63 17.97
N GLY A 214 1.88 -1.42 18.87
CA GLY A 214 1.48 -2.42 19.86
C GLY A 214 0.54 -3.51 19.35
N GLY A 215 0.06 -3.41 18.13
CA GLY A 215 -0.97 -4.30 17.59
C GLY A 215 -2.35 -4.13 18.25
N GLU A 216 -2.57 -3.02 18.95
CA GLU A 216 -3.83 -2.70 19.61
C GLU A 216 -4.89 -2.15 18.65
N MET A 217 -4.45 -1.58 17.52
CA MET A 217 -5.32 -1.07 16.45
C MET A 217 -5.09 -1.83 15.16
N TRP A 218 -6.18 -2.24 14.51
CA TRP A 218 -6.17 -2.77 13.14
C TRP A 218 -6.77 -1.73 12.20
N GLU A 219 -5.92 -1.16 11.36
CA GLU A 219 -6.26 -0.12 10.40
C GLU A 219 -6.56 -0.68 9.03
N CYS A 220 -7.29 0.06 8.23
CA CYS A 220 -7.57 -0.23 6.82
C CYS A 220 -8.04 -1.68 6.59
N PRO A 221 -9.01 -2.23 7.36
CA PRO A 221 -9.50 -3.57 7.11
C PRO A 221 -10.10 -3.64 5.71
N ASP A 222 -9.80 -4.74 4.99
CA ASP A 222 -10.40 -5.04 3.71
C ASP A 222 -10.83 -6.51 3.68
N PHE A 223 -12.12 -6.76 3.51
CA PHE A 223 -12.70 -8.09 3.66
C PHE A 223 -13.32 -8.58 2.36
N ILE A 224 -12.71 -9.60 1.76
CA ILE A 224 -13.05 -10.07 0.42
C ILE A 224 -13.17 -11.60 0.34
N PRO A 225 -14.05 -12.13 -0.52
CA PRO A 225 -14.01 -13.54 -0.89
C PRO A 225 -12.76 -13.81 -1.75
N LEU A 226 -12.06 -14.91 -1.45
CA LEU A 226 -10.88 -15.38 -2.19
C LEU A 226 -10.93 -16.91 -2.36
N GLY A 227 -11.28 -17.36 -3.56
CA GLY A 227 -11.59 -18.78 -3.80
C GLY A 227 -12.82 -19.21 -3.00
N ASP A 228 -12.69 -20.30 -2.27
CA ASP A 228 -13.71 -20.87 -1.37
C ASP A 228 -13.66 -20.30 0.06
N LYS A 229 -12.76 -19.35 0.32
CA LYS A 229 -12.54 -18.73 1.63
C LYS A 229 -12.76 -17.22 1.58
N HIS A 230 -12.59 -16.58 2.74
CA HIS A 230 -12.55 -15.11 2.87
C HIS A 230 -11.20 -14.68 3.40
N LEU A 231 -10.72 -13.59 2.86
CA LEU A 231 -9.49 -12.92 3.25
C LEU A 231 -9.85 -11.59 3.94
N LEU A 232 -9.36 -11.40 5.14
CA LEU A 232 -9.30 -10.10 5.78
C LEU A 232 -7.85 -9.60 5.71
N VAL A 233 -7.63 -8.50 5.02
CA VAL A 233 -6.37 -7.75 5.04
C VAL A 233 -6.50 -6.62 6.04
N TYR A 234 -5.46 -6.32 6.80
CA TYR A 234 -5.43 -5.22 7.76
C TYR A 234 -3.99 -4.75 8.01
N SER A 235 -3.84 -3.52 8.43
CA SER A 235 -2.57 -2.89 8.75
C SER A 235 -2.41 -2.71 10.25
N THR A 236 -1.27 -3.13 10.79
CA THR A 236 -0.91 -2.99 12.21
C THR A 236 0.58 -3.20 12.39
N GLU A 237 1.17 -2.71 13.48
CA GLU A 237 2.61 -2.90 13.76
C GLU A 237 3.50 -2.51 12.57
N ARG A 238 3.13 -1.49 11.81
CA ARG A 238 3.80 -1.00 10.58
C ARG A 238 3.91 -2.03 9.45
N VAL A 239 3.11 -3.10 9.48
CA VAL A 239 3.04 -4.13 8.45
C VAL A 239 1.60 -4.39 8.01
N VAL A 240 1.43 -4.95 6.81
CA VAL A 240 0.14 -5.41 6.32
C VAL A 240 0.04 -6.92 6.48
N ARG A 241 -0.95 -7.35 7.24
CA ARG A 241 -1.23 -8.74 7.56
C ARG A 241 -2.52 -9.21 6.92
N TYR A 242 -2.71 -10.52 6.89
CA TYR A 242 -3.99 -11.10 6.53
C TYR A 242 -4.41 -12.24 7.46
N LEU A 243 -5.72 -12.45 7.56
CA LEU A 243 -6.37 -13.65 8.06
C LEU A 243 -7.14 -14.27 6.91
N LEU A 244 -6.92 -15.57 6.65
CA LEU A 244 -7.66 -16.35 5.66
C LEU A 244 -8.43 -17.43 6.39
N GLY A 245 -9.71 -17.60 6.08
CA GLY A 245 -10.53 -18.63 6.74
C GLY A 245 -11.93 -18.74 6.20
N SER A 246 -12.74 -19.55 6.86
CA SER A 246 -14.16 -19.68 6.59
C SER A 246 -14.95 -18.50 7.14
N TYR A 247 -16.00 -18.10 6.41
CA TYR A 247 -16.93 -17.06 6.82
C TYR A 247 -18.34 -17.62 6.83
N ALA A 248 -18.93 -17.67 7.99
CA ALA A 248 -20.30 -18.12 8.20
C ALA A 248 -20.91 -17.35 9.38
N ASP A 249 -22.24 -17.19 9.37
CA ASP A 249 -22.98 -16.48 10.42
C ASP A 249 -22.41 -15.08 10.70
N ARG A 250 -21.89 -14.41 9.66
CA ARG A 250 -21.25 -13.09 9.72
C ARG A 250 -20.01 -13.04 10.63
N GLN A 251 -19.34 -14.17 10.81
CA GLN A 251 -18.07 -14.27 11.54
C GLN A 251 -16.98 -14.86 10.67
N LEU A 252 -15.81 -14.25 10.68
CA LEU A 252 -14.60 -14.84 10.13
C LEU A 252 -13.99 -15.79 11.16
N ARG A 253 -13.75 -17.03 10.75
CA ARG A 253 -13.01 -18.05 11.50
C ARG A 253 -11.64 -18.23 10.85
N PRO A 254 -10.59 -17.58 11.35
CA PRO A 254 -9.26 -17.66 10.74
C PRO A 254 -8.70 -19.06 10.81
N GLU A 255 -8.16 -19.54 9.69
CA GLU A 255 -7.46 -20.82 9.56
C GLU A 255 -5.98 -20.63 9.29
N THR A 256 -5.64 -19.54 8.59
CA THR A 256 -4.27 -19.19 8.21
C THR A 256 -4.05 -17.68 8.39
N THR A 257 -2.83 -17.31 8.74
CA THR A 257 -2.40 -15.92 8.84
C THR A 257 -1.05 -15.73 8.13
N GLY A 258 -0.81 -14.52 7.63
CA GLY A 258 0.46 -14.17 6.99
C GLY A 258 0.63 -12.68 6.78
N GLY A 259 1.73 -12.30 6.13
CA GLY A 259 1.98 -10.94 5.67
C GLY A 259 1.62 -10.76 4.20
N ILE A 260 1.07 -9.61 3.88
CA ILE A 260 0.90 -9.15 2.48
C ILE A 260 2.23 -8.61 1.94
N ASP A 261 2.94 -7.85 2.77
CA ASP A 261 4.25 -7.30 2.45
C ASP A 261 5.06 -7.14 3.74
N PHE A 262 6.36 -7.32 3.66
CA PHE A 262 7.26 -7.28 4.81
C PHE A 262 8.19 -6.07 4.83
N GLY A 263 7.88 -5.07 4.03
CA GLY A 263 8.69 -3.87 3.90
C GLY A 263 7.93 -2.55 4.05
N SER A 264 8.25 -1.59 3.20
CA SER A 264 7.67 -0.25 3.19
C SER A 264 6.31 -0.23 2.47
N TYR A 265 5.33 -0.98 2.96
CA TYR A 265 4.00 -1.15 2.37
C TYR A 265 2.94 -1.10 3.47
N TYR A 266 1.90 -0.28 3.32
CA TYR A 266 0.87 -0.09 4.35
C TYR A 266 -0.51 0.20 3.75
N ALA A 267 -1.55 0.17 4.59
CA ALA A 267 -2.92 0.60 4.29
C ALA A 267 -3.52 -0.06 3.03
N ALA A 268 -3.37 -1.37 2.89
CA ALA A 268 -3.77 -2.08 1.69
C ALA A 268 -5.29 -2.08 1.47
N ARG A 269 -5.72 -1.88 0.21
CA ARG A 269 -7.12 -1.87 -0.20
C ARG A 269 -7.31 -2.55 -1.55
N THR A 270 -8.33 -3.41 -1.68
CA THR A 270 -8.70 -4.01 -2.96
C THR A 270 -9.60 -3.08 -3.78
N MET A 271 -9.45 -3.17 -5.10
CA MET A 271 -10.28 -2.42 -6.04
C MET A 271 -11.65 -3.07 -6.20
N THR A 272 -12.68 -2.25 -6.10
CA THR A 272 -14.08 -2.67 -6.22
C THR A 272 -14.50 -2.79 -7.70
N ASN A 273 -15.43 -3.69 -8.00
CA ASN A 273 -16.07 -3.87 -9.30
C ASN A 273 -15.14 -4.29 -10.47
N THR A 274 -14.13 -5.10 -10.18
CA THR A 274 -13.11 -5.57 -11.16
C THR A 274 -13.46 -6.87 -11.88
N GLY A 275 -14.75 -7.23 -12.01
CA GLY A 275 -15.17 -8.44 -12.71
C GLY A 275 -14.70 -9.74 -12.04
N GLY A 276 -14.57 -9.75 -10.71
CA GLY A 276 -14.15 -10.93 -9.93
C GLY A 276 -12.64 -11.04 -9.69
N ARG A 277 -11.80 -10.25 -10.36
CA ARG A 277 -10.38 -10.12 -10.02
C ARG A 277 -10.22 -9.47 -8.64
N ARG A 278 -9.19 -9.86 -7.91
CA ARG A 278 -8.84 -9.26 -6.61
C ARG A 278 -7.54 -8.47 -6.79
N ILE A 279 -7.67 -7.20 -7.10
CA ILE A 279 -6.53 -6.29 -7.33
C ILE A 279 -6.31 -5.48 -6.07
N LEU A 280 -5.16 -5.67 -5.44
CA LEU A 280 -4.75 -5.03 -4.20
C LEU A 280 -3.79 -3.88 -4.49
N TRP A 281 -3.97 -2.79 -3.77
CA TRP A 281 -3.11 -1.62 -3.76
C TRP A 281 -2.65 -1.33 -2.34
N GLY A 282 -1.51 -0.65 -2.18
CA GLY A 282 -1.03 -0.20 -0.89
C GLY A 282 -0.20 1.06 -1.01
N TRP A 283 -0.10 1.80 0.07
CA TRP A 283 0.78 2.93 0.20
C TRP A 283 2.21 2.46 0.47
N LEU A 284 3.16 2.89 -0.36
CA LEU A 284 4.59 2.71 -0.13
C LEU A 284 5.09 3.82 0.77
N THR A 285 5.35 3.46 2.03
CA THR A 285 5.73 4.40 3.08
C THR A 285 7.08 5.05 2.78
N GLU A 286 7.30 6.23 3.32
CA GLU A 286 8.50 6.99 3.05
C GLU A 286 9.69 6.51 3.90
N GLY A 287 10.88 6.54 3.31
CA GLY A 287 12.15 6.15 3.97
C GLY A 287 13.15 7.31 4.13
N ARG A 288 12.74 8.57 3.88
CA ARG A 288 13.55 9.78 4.11
C ARG A 288 13.11 10.48 5.39
N THR A 289 13.98 11.33 5.95
CA THR A 289 13.58 12.21 7.06
C THR A 289 12.49 13.18 6.62
N ALA A 290 11.74 13.72 7.59
CA ALA A 290 10.67 14.69 7.32
C ALA A 290 11.19 15.94 6.61
N GLU A 291 12.40 16.39 6.92
CA GLU A 291 13.07 17.52 6.28
C GLU A 291 13.37 17.20 4.80
N ALA A 292 13.91 16.02 4.52
CA ALA A 292 14.22 15.59 3.16
C ALA A 292 12.96 15.44 2.31
N GLN A 293 11.86 14.95 2.88
CA GLN A 293 10.55 14.87 2.21
C GLN A 293 10.04 16.27 1.83
N ARG A 294 10.01 17.21 2.79
CA ARG A 294 9.63 18.61 2.54
C ARG A 294 10.52 19.26 1.48
N ALA A 295 11.83 19.03 1.60
CA ALA A 295 12.79 19.55 0.64
C ALA A 295 12.58 18.98 -0.77
N ALA A 296 12.23 17.72 -0.92
CA ALA A 296 11.92 17.11 -2.21
C ALA A 296 10.59 17.62 -2.81
N GLY A 297 9.65 18.04 -1.98
CA GLY A 297 8.34 18.56 -2.39
C GLY A 297 7.34 17.48 -2.77
N TRP A 298 7.64 16.22 -2.47
CA TRP A 298 6.75 15.07 -2.65
C TRP A 298 7.06 13.96 -1.65
N SER A 299 6.06 13.18 -1.30
CA SER A 299 6.18 12.02 -0.41
C SER A 299 5.04 11.03 -0.62
N GLY A 300 5.36 9.76 -0.45
CA GLY A 300 4.42 8.66 -0.66
C GLY A 300 4.32 8.24 -2.13
N VAL A 301 3.99 6.99 -2.33
CA VAL A 301 3.84 6.35 -3.64
C VAL A 301 2.78 5.26 -3.50
N MET A 302 1.96 5.03 -4.52
CA MET A 302 1.07 3.88 -4.57
C MET A 302 1.82 2.68 -5.14
N SER A 303 1.62 1.48 -4.60
CA SER A 303 2.22 0.25 -5.15
C SER A 303 1.76 -0.01 -6.58
N LEU A 304 2.44 -0.91 -7.28
CA LEU A 304 1.88 -1.53 -8.47
C LEU A 304 0.63 -2.36 -8.10
N PRO A 305 -0.31 -2.54 -9.05
CA PRO A 305 -1.47 -3.41 -8.84
C PRO A 305 -1.03 -4.86 -8.63
N ARG A 306 -1.49 -5.47 -7.53
CA ARG A 306 -1.19 -6.86 -7.18
C ARG A 306 -2.43 -7.72 -7.31
N GLU A 307 -2.40 -8.74 -8.15
CA GLU A 307 -3.49 -9.70 -8.25
C GLU A 307 -3.35 -10.79 -7.19
N LEU A 308 -4.39 -10.96 -6.38
CA LEU A 308 -4.46 -11.99 -5.35
C LEU A 308 -5.19 -13.24 -5.88
N LYS A 309 -4.64 -14.42 -5.60
CA LYS A 309 -5.27 -15.71 -5.88
C LYS A 309 -5.08 -16.66 -4.71
N LEU A 310 -6.01 -17.57 -4.52
CA LEU A 310 -5.86 -18.66 -3.57
C LEU A 310 -5.42 -19.93 -4.32
N LEU A 311 -4.32 -20.53 -3.87
CA LEU A 311 -3.86 -21.84 -4.34
C LEU A 311 -3.74 -22.78 -3.14
N GLY A 312 -4.67 -23.70 -3.00
CA GLY A 312 -4.83 -24.48 -1.77
C GLY A 312 -5.13 -23.54 -0.58
N SER A 313 -4.29 -23.53 0.44
CA SER A 313 -4.39 -22.62 1.59
C SER A 313 -3.44 -21.42 1.48
N GLN A 314 -2.74 -21.23 0.36
CA GLN A 314 -1.74 -20.20 0.17
C GLN A 314 -2.30 -19.03 -0.63
N VAL A 315 -2.17 -17.82 -0.07
CA VAL A 315 -2.43 -16.58 -0.81
C VAL A 315 -1.25 -16.33 -1.75
N GLN A 316 -1.52 -16.32 -3.04
CA GLN A 316 -0.57 -15.94 -4.08
C GLN A 316 -0.76 -14.47 -4.42
N MET A 317 0.35 -13.80 -4.68
CA MET A 317 0.41 -12.39 -5.07
C MET A 317 1.32 -12.25 -6.29
N ARG A 318 0.78 -11.62 -7.33
CA ARG A 318 1.52 -11.34 -8.57
C ARG A 318 1.27 -9.90 -8.98
N PRO A 319 2.22 -9.22 -9.65
CA PRO A 319 1.89 -7.98 -10.33
C PRO A 319 0.76 -8.28 -11.33
N ALA A 320 -0.18 -7.34 -11.47
CA ALA A 320 -1.23 -7.46 -12.49
C ALA A 320 -0.60 -7.45 -13.90
N ALA A 321 -1.18 -8.20 -14.83
CA ALA A 321 -0.62 -8.34 -16.18
C ALA A 321 -0.51 -7.02 -16.94
N GLU A 322 -1.32 -6.04 -16.60
CA GLU A 322 -1.31 -4.69 -17.17
C GLU A 322 0.04 -3.98 -17.00
N VAL A 323 0.80 -4.31 -15.94
CA VAL A 323 2.14 -3.77 -15.70
C VAL A 323 3.11 -4.13 -16.85
N GLU A 324 2.94 -5.28 -17.48
CA GLU A 324 3.77 -5.72 -18.61
C GLU A 324 3.64 -4.80 -19.84
N THR A 325 2.55 -4.05 -19.96
CA THR A 325 2.37 -3.06 -21.03
C THR A 325 3.36 -1.89 -20.97
N LEU A 326 4.02 -1.72 -19.82
CA LEU A 326 5.06 -0.72 -19.62
C LEU A 326 6.45 -1.20 -20.08
N ARG A 327 6.63 -2.48 -20.38
CA ARG A 327 7.91 -3.01 -20.87
C ARG A 327 8.34 -2.26 -22.14
N GLY A 328 9.56 -1.76 -22.10
CA GLY A 328 10.26 -1.14 -23.21
C GLY A 328 11.26 -2.11 -23.85
N LYS A 329 12.50 -1.68 -23.95
CA LYS A 329 13.60 -2.48 -24.51
C LYS A 329 13.92 -3.64 -23.56
N LYS A 330 14.05 -4.86 -24.12
CA LYS A 330 14.61 -6.00 -23.39
C LYS A 330 16.13 -5.78 -23.25
N LEU A 331 16.62 -5.96 -22.02
CA LEU A 331 18.04 -5.78 -21.67
C LEU A 331 18.78 -7.11 -21.72
N GLY A 332 20.09 -7.05 -21.94
CA GLY A 332 20.99 -8.23 -21.92
C GLY A 332 21.45 -8.62 -20.52
N GLY A 333 22.47 -9.51 -20.45
CA GLY A 333 23.05 -9.98 -19.19
C GLY A 333 23.76 -8.92 -18.35
N ASP A 334 24.17 -7.80 -18.97
CA ASP A 334 24.82 -6.64 -18.32
C ASP A 334 23.77 -5.56 -18.01
N ALA A 335 22.54 -5.98 -17.68
CA ALA A 335 21.44 -5.06 -17.43
C ALA A 335 21.79 -4.06 -16.30
N GLU A 336 21.60 -2.79 -16.58
CA GLU A 336 21.72 -1.71 -15.61
C GLU A 336 20.56 -0.73 -15.78
N GLY A 337 20.05 -0.21 -14.68
CA GLY A 337 18.93 0.71 -14.72
C GLY A 337 18.46 1.14 -13.33
N ASP A 338 17.63 2.15 -13.31
CA ASP A 338 16.89 2.65 -12.15
C ASP A 338 15.37 2.61 -12.34
N CYS A 339 14.93 2.26 -13.56
CA CYS A 339 13.54 2.02 -13.93
C CYS A 339 13.48 0.77 -14.79
N MET A 340 13.29 -0.40 -14.16
CA MET A 340 13.36 -1.68 -14.87
C MET A 340 12.54 -2.76 -14.16
N GLU A 341 12.12 -3.75 -14.94
CA GLU A 341 11.59 -5.01 -14.47
C GLU A 341 12.65 -6.09 -14.62
N ILE A 342 12.78 -6.97 -13.62
CA ILE A 342 13.70 -8.10 -13.60
C ILE A 342 12.94 -9.37 -13.24
N GLN A 343 13.11 -10.42 -14.03
CA GLN A 343 12.69 -11.78 -13.70
C GLN A 343 13.93 -12.66 -13.65
N ALA A 344 14.21 -13.25 -12.49
CA ALA A 344 15.36 -14.10 -12.28
C ALA A 344 14.97 -15.42 -11.63
N GLU A 345 15.51 -16.52 -12.15
CA GLU A 345 15.49 -17.82 -11.51
C GLU A 345 16.90 -18.16 -11.06
N ILE A 346 17.07 -18.44 -9.77
CA ILE A 346 18.36 -18.67 -9.14
C ILE A 346 18.34 -20.03 -8.45
N ASP A 347 19.25 -20.93 -8.81
CA ASP A 347 19.55 -22.11 -8.01
C ASP A 347 20.43 -21.67 -6.84
N PRO A 348 19.93 -21.74 -5.60
CA PRO A 348 20.72 -21.33 -4.44
C PRO A 348 21.87 -22.28 -4.12
N GLY A 349 21.94 -23.48 -4.74
CA GLY A 349 23.01 -24.45 -4.56
C GLY A 349 23.40 -24.67 -3.10
N GLY A 350 24.67 -24.49 -2.80
CA GLY A 350 25.24 -24.54 -1.43
C GLY A 350 25.33 -23.17 -0.74
N ALA A 351 24.89 -22.08 -1.37
CA ALA A 351 25.05 -20.73 -0.82
C ALA A 351 24.22 -20.52 0.47
N GLY A 352 24.80 -19.85 1.44
CA GLY A 352 24.11 -19.36 2.64
C GLY A 352 23.16 -18.21 2.30
N GLN A 353 23.60 -17.33 1.36
CA GLN A 353 22.78 -16.23 0.81
C GLN A 353 22.80 -16.28 -0.71
N ALA A 354 21.63 -16.25 -1.34
CA ALA A 354 21.46 -16.27 -2.80
C ALA A 354 20.39 -15.27 -3.25
N GLY A 355 20.68 -14.48 -4.30
CA GLY A 355 19.76 -13.47 -4.79
C GLY A 355 20.39 -12.52 -5.80
N LEU A 356 20.01 -11.25 -5.77
CA LEU A 356 20.54 -10.19 -6.64
C LEU A 356 21.04 -9.01 -5.80
N SER A 357 22.17 -8.42 -6.17
CA SER A 357 22.56 -7.08 -5.75
C SER A 357 22.07 -6.08 -6.77
N LEU A 358 21.36 -5.06 -6.33
CA LEU A 358 20.70 -4.05 -7.14
C LEU A 358 21.29 -2.67 -6.83
N ARG A 359 21.08 -1.69 -7.73
CA ARG A 359 21.54 -0.31 -7.54
C ARG A 359 23.02 -0.22 -7.19
N ILE A 360 23.84 -1.02 -7.86
CA ILE A 360 25.30 -1.07 -7.61
C ILE A 360 25.96 0.15 -8.25
N ALA A 361 26.68 0.94 -7.46
CA ALA A 361 27.57 2.00 -7.95
C ALA A 361 28.84 1.39 -8.60
N PRO A 362 29.44 2.01 -9.62
CA PRO A 362 30.67 1.51 -10.26
C PRO A 362 31.82 1.31 -9.29
N ASP A 363 31.94 2.14 -8.26
CA ASP A 363 32.93 2.06 -7.18
C ASP A 363 32.49 1.22 -5.97
N ARG A 364 31.29 0.63 -6.05
CA ARG A 364 30.63 -0.13 -4.99
C ARG A 364 30.40 0.62 -3.68
N SER A 365 30.39 1.94 -3.72
CA SER A 365 30.01 2.77 -2.56
C SER A 365 28.55 2.59 -2.17
N GLU A 366 27.71 2.28 -3.14
CA GLU A 366 26.28 1.99 -2.94
C GLU A 366 25.91 0.66 -3.59
N GLU A 367 25.11 -0.14 -2.88
CA GLU A 367 24.46 -1.36 -3.39
C GLU A 367 23.31 -1.76 -2.47
N THR A 368 22.32 -2.47 -3.02
CA THR A 368 21.17 -3.00 -2.29
C THR A 368 21.02 -4.50 -2.59
N PRO A 369 21.61 -5.39 -1.78
CA PRO A 369 21.38 -6.82 -1.90
C PRO A 369 19.94 -7.22 -1.53
N VAL A 370 19.32 -8.02 -2.40
CA VAL A 370 18.04 -8.71 -2.22
C VAL A 370 18.34 -10.21 -2.26
N TYR A 371 18.16 -10.91 -1.16
CA TYR A 371 18.57 -12.31 -1.11
C TYR A 371 17.71 -13.16 -0.17
N TYR A 372 17.70 -14.45 -0.43
CA TYR A 372 17.25 -15.48 0.49
C TYR A 372 18.39 -15.85 1.42
N ASP A 373 18.16 -15.72 2.72
CA ASP A 373 19.04 -16.24 3.78
C ASP A 373 18.56 -17.63 4.19
N ARG A 374 19.39 -18.63 3.91
CA ARG A 374 19.06 -20.04 4.13
C ARG A 374 18.97 -20.40 5.61
N GLU A 375 19.87 -19.87 6.42
CA GLU A 375 19.94 -20.19 7.84
C GLU A 375 18.75 -19.58 8.59
N GLN A 376 18.49 -18.30 8.32
CA GLN A 376 17.38 -17.56 8.94
C GLN A 376 16.02 -17.86 8.29
N ARG A 377 16.01 -18.43 7.07
CA ARG A 377 14.80 -18.66 6.26
C ARG A 377 14.03 -17.36 6.02
N LEU A 378 14.72 -16.34 5.58
CA LEU A 378 14.21 -15.02 5.30
C LEU A 378 14.51 -14.61 3.86
N ILE A 379 13.62 -13.83 3.24
CA ILE A 379 13.99 -12.91 2.16
C ILE A 379 14.39 -11.59 2.82
N CYS A 380 15.56 -11.10 2.45
CA CYS A 380 16.16 -9.88 2.99
C CYS A 380 16.39 -8.82 1.91
N VAL A 381 16.23 -7.56 2.27
CA VAL A 381 16.73 -6.41 1.52
C VAL A 381 17.71 -5.67 2.45
N ASP A 382 18.98 -5.80 2.15
CA ASP A 382 20.03 -5.12 2.92
C ASP A 382 20.20 -3.68 2.38
N ARG A 383 19.69 -2.72 3.15
CA ARG A 383 19.78 -1.30 2.82
C ARG A 383 20.97 -0.61 3.49
N SER A 384 21.82 -1.33 4.22
CA SER A 384 22.93 -0.74 4.99
C SER A 384 23.88 0.10 4.14
N ARG A 385 24.01 -0.25 2.86
CA ARG A 385 24.81 0.47 1.85
C ARG A 385 23.98 0.94 0.64
N SER A 386 22.66 1.07 0.77
CA SER A 386 21.78 1.49 -0.32
C SER A 386 21.91 2.97 -0.67
N SER A 387 22.51 3.78 0.19
CA SER A 387 22.69 5.21 0.00
C SER A 387 23.88 5.73 0.81
N THR A 388 24.59 6.68 0.24
CA THR A 388 25.57 7.51 0.96
C THR A 388 24.91 8.74 1.60
N ASP A 389 23.65 9.03 1.28
CA ASP A 389 22.85 10.07 1.93
C ASP A 389 22.35 9.61 3.29
N THR A 390 22.68 10.37 4.33
CA THR A 390 22.30 10.08 5.73
C THR A 390 20.84 10.40 6.05
N SER A 391 20.12 11.09 5.18
CA SER A 391 18.68 11.36 5.34
C SER A 391 17.80 10.12 5.00
N ALA A 392 18.38 9.10 4.36
CA ALA A 392 17.69 7.87 4.02
C ALA A 392 17.77 6.83 5.14
N ASP A 393 16.65 6.15 5.40
CA ASP A 393 16.61 4.96 6.26
C ASP A 393 17.33 3.81 5.57
N ARG A 394 18.36 3.27 6.23
CA ARG A 394 19.21 2.18 5.77
C ARG A 394 19.05 0.90 6.57
N THR A 395 17.99 0.80 7.36
CA THR A 395 17.67 -0.39 8.14
C THR A 395 17.34 -1.57 7.22
N MET A 396 17.89 -2.74 7.48
CA MET A 396 17.56 -3.96 6.76
C MET A 396 16.08 -4.30 6.93
N GLN A 397 15.44 -4.71 5.84
CA GLN A 397 14.07 -5.22 5.85
C GLN A 397 14.10 -6.71 5.52
N SER A 398 13.23 -7.50 6.16
CA SER A 398 13.17 -8.94 5.92
C SER A 398 11.82 -9.52 6.32
N GLY A 399 11.49 -10.67 5.73
CA GLY A 399 10.30 -11.43 6.09
C GLY A 399 10.50 -12.93 5.97
N PRO A 400 9.72 -13.74 6.70
CA PRO A 400 9.86 -15.19 6.72
C PRO A 400 9.53 -15.78 5.35
N PHE A 401 10.43 -16.61 4.86
CA PHE A 401 10.28 -17.31 3.60
C PHE A 401 10.93 -18.68 3.66
N LEU A 402 10.16 -19.72 3.36
CA LEU A 402 10.68 -21.07 3.29
C LEU A 402 10.81 -21.50 1.82
N LEU A 403 12.05 -21.69 1.38
CA LEU A 403 12.35 -22.29 0.08
C LEU A 403 12.39 -23.82 0.25
N GLY A 404 11.61 -24.53 -0.58
CA GLY A 404 11.55 -25.98 -0.57
C GLY A 404 12.89 -26.62 -1.00
N ARG A 405 13.10 -27.89 -0.65
CA ARG A 405 14.30 -28.62 -1.08
C ARG A 405 14.31 -28.75 -2.62
N GLY A 406 15.38 -28.22 -3.26
CA GLY A 406 15.51 -28.21 -4.72
C GLY A 406 14.60 -27.20 -5.42
N GLU A 407 13.85 -26.40 -4.68
CA GLU A 407 13.06 -25.31 -5.25
C GLU A 407 13.99 -24.15 -5.61
N PRO A 408 13.98 -23.63 -6.84
CA PRO A 408 14.71 -22.43 -7.19
C PRO A 408 14.07 -21.19 -6.57
N LEU A 409 14.91 -20.20 -6.27
CA LEU A 409 14.45 -18.86 -5.91
C LEU A 409 14.06 -18.11 -7.18
N ARG A 410 12.78 -17.79 -7.31
CA ARG A 410 12.25 -16.96 -8.40
C ARG A 410 11.98 -15.57 -7.88
N LEU A 411 12.72 -14.60 -8.38
CA LEU A 411 12.55 -13.18 -8.06
C LEU A 411 11.95 -12.45 -9.25
N HIS A 412 10.81 -11.79 -9.02
CA HIS A 412 10.24 -10.82 -9.93
C HIS A 412 10.33 -9.45 -9.25
N ILE A 413 11.13 -8.56 -9.79
CA ILE A 413 11.52 -7.30 -9.14
C ILE A 413 11.20 -6.13 -10.06
N PHE A 414 10.64 -5.07 -9.49
CA PHE A 414 10.41 -3.78 -10.14
C PHE A 414 11.26 -2.72 -9.46
N LEU A 415 12.14 -2.08 -10.23
CA LEU A 415 12.92 -0.90 -9.82
C LEU A 415 12.30 0.34 -10.42
N ASP A 416 12.02 1.36 -9.60
CA ASP A 416 11.49 2.63 -10.09
C ASP A 416 11.96 3.80 -9.20
N GLY A 417 13.07 4.43 -9.61
CA GLY A 417 13.67 5.51 -8.85
C GLY A 417 14.06 5.05 -7.44
N SER A 418 13.26 5.44 -6.46
CA SER A 418 13.44 5.07 -5.04
C SER A 418 12.67 3.84 -4.60
N VAL A 419 11.95 3.17 -5.49
CA VAL A 419 11.11 2.01 -5.16
C VAL A 419 11.75 0.71 -5.64
N ILE A 420 11.69 -0.32 -4.82
CA ILE A 420 11.95 -1.72 -5.18
C ILE A 420 10.77 -2.56 -4.70
N GLU A 421 9.94 -3.08 -5.62
CA GLU A 421 8.93 -4.09 -5.28
C GLU A 421 9.45 -5.48 -5.66
N ILE A 422 9.40 -6.42 -4.71
CA ILE A 422 9.95 -7.77 -4.84
C ILE A 422 8.83 -8.78 -4.64
N PHE A 423 8.68 -9.68 -5.59
CA PHE A 423 7.80 -10.86 -5.52
C PHE A 423 8.67 -12.10 -5.57
N ALA A 424 8.67 -12.92 -4.50
CA ALA A 424 9.42 -14.16 -4.47
C ALA A 424 8.49 -15.36 -4.59
N ASN A 425 8.72 -16.23 -5.57
CA ASN A 425 7.98 -17.47 -5.85
C ASN A 425 6.44 -17.29 -5.79
N HIS A 426 5.93 -16.10 -6.13
CA HIS A 426 4.51 -15.68 -6.10
C HIS A 426 3.80 -15.79 -4.75
N ARG A 427 4.51 -16.05 -3.65
CA ARG A 427 3.94 -16.24 -2.31
C ARG A 427 4.52 -15.32 -1.24
N PHE A 428 5.41 -14.43 -1.64
CA PHE A 428 6.05 -13.47 -0.74
C PHE A 428 6.23 -12.15 -1.46
N CYS A 429 5.98 -11.04 -0.75
CA CYS A 429 6.28 -9.70 -1.22
C CYS A 429 7.07 -8.93 -0.16
N LEU A 430 8.02 -8.14 -0.63
CA LEU A 430 8.73 -7.17 0.17
C LEU A 430 8.99 -5.93 -0.67
N THR A 431 8.50 -4.79 -0.20
CA THR A 431 8.70 -3.51 -0.86
C THR A 431 9.71 -2.69 -0.08
N ALA A 432 10.72 -2.17 -0.76
CA ALA A 432 11.73 -1.33 -0.13
C ALA A 432 11.76 0.08 -0.73
N ARG A 433 12.06 1.07 0.09
CA ARG A 433 12.43 2.40 -0.36
C ARG A 433 13.93 2.57 -0.21
N VAL A 434 14.58 2.96 -1.32
CA VAL A 434 16.04 3.15 -1.41
C VAL A 434 16.33 4.47 -2.11
N TYR A 435 17.34 5.18 -1.66
CA TYR A 435 17.65 6.52 -2.15
C TYR A 435 19.15 6.65 -2.49
N PRO A 436 19.65 5.95 -3.52
CA PRO A 436 21.05 6.09 -3.92
C PRO A 436 21.36 7.55 -4.23
N ALA A 437 22.40 8.10 -3.65
CA ALA A 437 22.85 9.47 -3.93
C ALA A 437 23.55 9.55 -5.29
N GLY A 438 24.20 8.45 -5.70
CA GLY A 438 24.91 8.36 -6.98
C GLY A 438 23.97 8.10 -8.15
N ARG A 439 23.94 9.01 -9.13
CA ARG A 439 23.17 8.81 -10.39
C ARG A 439 23.62 7.59 -11.19
N ARG A 440 24.83 7.08 -10.95
CA ARG A 440 25.42 5.90 -11.60
C ARG A 440 25.23 4.61 -10.79
N SER A 441 24.51 4.63 -9.68
CA SER A 441 24.13 3.44 -8.90
C SER A 441 23.02 2.68 -9.63
N ARG A 442 23.35 1.97 -10.71
CA ARG A 442 22.40 1.34 -11.65
C ARG A 442 22.70 -0.13 -11.92
N GLY A 443 23.86 -0.65 -11.45
CA GLY A 443 24.29 -2.02 -11.71
C GLY A 443 23.40 -3.06 -11.05
N VAL A 444 23.34 -4.24 -11.70
CA VAL A 444 22.68 -5.46 -11.21
C VAL A 444 23.67 -6.62 -11.32
N ALA A 445 23.76 -7.46 -10.28
CA ALA A 445 24.62 -8.64 -10.29
C ALA A 445 24.04 -9.77 -9.43
N LEU A 446 24.46 -10.99 -9.69
CA LEU A 446 24.17 -12.14 -8.82
C LEU A 446 24.76 -11.90 -7.42
N HIS A 447 23.97 -12.10 -6.39
CA HIS A 447 24.42 -12.11 -4.99
C HIS A 447 24.56 -13.56 -4.51
N SER A 448 25.77 -13.93 -4.08
CA SER A 448 26.07 -15.26 -3.54
C SER A 448 27.10 -15.13 -2.44
N ARG A 449 26.78 -15.64 -1.23
CA ARG A 449 27.69 -15.68 -0.08
C ARG A 449 27.58 -17.00 0.67
N GLY A 450 28.71 -17.45 1.24
CA GLY A 450 28.74 -18.69 2.01
C GLY A 450 28.50 -19.94 1.16
N GLY A 451 28.99 -19.93 -0.08
CA GLY A 451 28.83 -20.97 -1.08
C GLY A 451 28.46 -20.39 -2.44
N GLU A 452 28.23 -21.24 -3.43
CA GLU A 452 27.90 -20.85 -4.79
C GLU A 452 26.40 -20.98 -5.08
N ALA A 453 25.81 -19.92 -5.62
CA ALA A 453 24.51 -19.91 -6.29
C ALA A 453 24.70 -19.75 -7.80
N LYS A 454 23.73 -20.21 -8.59
CA LYS A 454 23.78 -20.11 -10.05
C LYS A 454 22.56 -19.38 -10.59
N MET A 455 22.78 -18.46 -11.53
CA MET A 455 21.72 -17.89 -12.35
C MET A 455 21.23 -18.95 -13.33
N VAL A 456 19.98 -19.37 -13.20
CA VAL A 456 19.32 -20.33 -14.12
C VAL A 456 18.74 -19.57 -15.31
N SER A 457 18.03 -18.47 -15.04
CA SER A 457 17.55 -17.54 -16.05
C SER A 457 17.53 -16.12 -15.54
N PHE A 458 17.71 -15.17 -16.47
CA PHE A 458 17.66 -13.74 -16.19
C PHE A 458 17.04 -13.03 -17.38
N GLU A 459 15.97 -12.32 -17.13
CA GLU A 459 15.32 -11.45 -18.10
C GLU A 459 15.09 -10.08 -17.46
N ALA A 460 15.35 -9.02 -18.22
CA ALA A 460 15.14 -7.66 -17.76
C ALA A 460 14.63 -6.76 -18.88
N TRP A 461 13.84 -5.77 -18.52
CA TRP A 461 13.28 -4.77 -19.44
C TRP A 461 13.41 -3.37 -18.83
N GLU A 462 13.72 -2.41 -19.68
CA GLU A 462 13.46 -1.00 -19.34
C GLU A 462 11.95 -0.81 -19.18
N MET A 463 11.54 -0.06 -18.16
CA MET A 463 10.14 0.29 -17.95
C MET A 463 9.87 1.71 -18.47
N ARG A 464 8.82 1.84 -19.27
CA ARG A 464 8.40 3.14 -19.80
C ARG A 464 7.71 3.96 -18.73
N PRO A 465 7.97 5.27 -18.65
CA PRO A 465 7.26 6.14 -17.72
C PRO A 465 5.77 6.20 -18.09
N ILE A 466 4.93 6.39 -17.09
CA ILE A 466 3.48 6.57 -17.25
C ILE A 466 3.10 8.02 -17.62
N SER A 467 4.04 8.93 -17.50
CA SER A 467 3.92 10.33 -17.89
C SER A 467 5.22 10.81 -18.56
N PRO A 468 5.15 11.54 -19.67
CA PRO A 468 6.33 12.02 -20.39
C PRO A 468 7.16 13.02 -19.58
N ASP A 469 6.55 13.72 -18.63
CA ASP A 469 7.20 14.72 -17.77
C ASP A 469 7.55 14.19 -16.37
N ARG A 470 7.34 12.90 -16.11
CA ARG A 470 7.57 12.25 -14.80
C ARG A 470 6.69 12.78 -13.65
N LEU A 471 5.63 13.46 -13.93
CA LEU A 471 4.76 14.08 -12.92
C LEU A 471 3.45 13.34 -12.69
N THR A 472 3.12 12.32 -13.48
CA THR A 472 1.81 11.65 -13.41
C THR A 472 0.69 12.69 -13.57
N SER A 473 0.56 13.26 -14.70
CA SER A 473 -0.38 14.38 -14.94
C SER A 473 -1.54 13.98 -15.84
#